data_2806ea0245d6a415bcb28fddbfe2aae8
#
_entry.id   2806ea0245d6a415bcb28fddbfe2aae8
#
_cell.length_a   1.000
_cell.length_b   1.000
_cell.length_c   1.000
_cell.angle_alpha   90.00
_cell.angle_beta   90.00
_cell.angle_gamma   90.00
#
_symmetry.space_group_name_H-M   'P 1'
#
loop_
_entity.id
_entity.type
_entity.pdbx_description
1 polymer ?
#
loop_
_entity_poly.entity_id
_entity_poly.type
_entity_poly.pdbx_seq_one_letter_code
_entity_poly.pdbx_strand_id
1 'polypeptide(L)'
;VAGCVCGSPRPVAGARSLLLGAMRYRGLASPDFIARHFPRGVEAAALAGVPAIVFGPDDLLQHRFLKDLGVEGGFIHHLCPSSEGFVRLTAGGLGWGLVPERQVQGELARGELVELLPGQVIDVPLYWHYWRNGGELLASLTEHLLARAGDGLVRVSG
;
A
#
# COMPACT_ATOMS: atom_id res chain seq x y z
N VAL A 1 8.06 13.54 19.60
CA VAL A 1 7.19 13.52 18.40
C VAL A 1 5.92 14.30 18.68
N ALA A 2 5.62 15.31 17.88
CA ALA A 2 4.40 16.13 18.03
C ALA A 2 3.15 15.44 17.48
N GLY A 3 3.32 14.66 16.41
CA GLY A 3 2.28 13.85 15.79
C GLY A 3 2.86 12.85 14.82
N CYS A 4 2.02 11.95 14.33
CA CYS A 4 2.39 10.95 13.32
C CYS A 4 1.20 10.58 12.43
N VAL A 5 1.52 10.14 11.21
CA VAL A 5 0.54 9.52 10.31
C VAL A 5 0.70 8.01 10.42
N CYS A 6 -0.39 7.30 10.68
CA CYS A 6 -0.39 5.85 10.80
C CYS A 6 -1.72 5.22 10.39
N GLY A 7 -1.75 3.90 10.27
CA GLY A 7 -2.94 3.13 9.91
C GLY A 7 -3.88 2.80 11.08
N SER A 8 -3.55 3.19 12.32
CA SER A 8 -4.37 2.89 13.48
C SER A 8 -5.37 4.02 13.77
N PRO A 9 -6.66 3.73 13.95
CA PRO A 9 -7.65 4.73 14.36
C PRO A 9 -7.55 5.11 15.85
N ARG A 10 -6.86 4.31 16.66
CA ARG A 10 -6.78 4.48 18.12
C ARG A 10 -5.53 5.23 18.53
N PRO A 11 -5.64 6.49 18.99
CA PRO A 11 -4.50 7.24 19.49
C PRO A 11 -4.07 6.75 20.87
N VAL A 12 -2.83 7.07 21.25
CA VAL A 12 -2.37 6.91 22.63
C VAL A 12 -3.07 7.91 23.57
N ALA A 13 -3.04 7.63 24.86
CA ALA A 13 -3.64 8.51 25.87
C ALA A 13 -3.07 9.94 25.76
N GLY A 14 -3.97 10.94 25.76
CA GLY A 14 -3.61 12.34 25.60
C GLY A 14 -3.48 12.85 24.15
N ALA A 15 -3.54 11.96 23.16
CA ALA A 15 -3.55 12.32 21.74
C ALA A 15 -4.97 12.31 21.16
N ARG A 16 -5.11 12.93 19.99
CA ARG A 16 -6.30 12.87 19.12
C ARG A 16 -5.96 12.13 17.84
N SER A 17 -6.98 11.59 17.18
CA SER A 17 -6.88 10.92 15.89
C SER A 17 -7.88 11.55 14.90
N LEU A 18 -7.41 11.86 13.71
CA LEU A 18 -8.24 12.34 12.61
C LEU A 18 -8.00 11.50 11.36
N LEU A 19 -9.06 11.05 10.72
CA LEU A 19 -8.98 10.35 9.46
C LEU A 19 -8.56 11.33 8.34
N LEU A 20 -7.47 11.02 7.66
CA LEU A 20 -6.98 11.80 6.52
C LEU A 20 -7.60 11.33 5.19
N GLY A 21 -7.84 10.06 5.06
CA GLY A 21 -8.26 9.37 3.85
C GLY A 21 -7.64 7.98 3.81
N ALA A 22 -7.57 7.36 2.65
CA ALA A 22 -6.92 6.06 2.50
C ALA A 22 -5.85 6.08 1.41
N MET A 23 -4.77 5.37 1.64
CA MET A 23 -3.76 5.08 0.63
C MET A 23 -4.19 3.86 -0.15
N ARG A 24 -4.31 4.02 -1.47
CA ARG A 24 -4.68 2.92 -2.37
C ARG A 24 -3.47 2.15 -2.82
N TYR A 25 -3.51 0.85 -2.59
CA TYR A 25 -2.52 -0.12 -3.05
C TYR A 25 -3.07 -0.94 -4.20
N ARG A 26 -2.22 -1.22 -5.19
CA ARG A 26 -2.51 -2.13 -6.29
C ARG A 26 -1.53 -3.30 -6.29
N GLY A 27 -2.03 -4.48 -6.66
CA GLY A 27 -1.19 -5.65 -6.92
C GLY A 27 -0.54 -5.52 -8.29
N LEU A 28 0.78 -5.35 -8.31
CA LEU A 28 1.55 -5.04 -9.51
C LEU A 28 2.67 -6.05 -9.72
N ALA A 29 3.06 -6.21 -10.99
CA ALA A 29 4.25 -6.92 -11.41
C ALA A 29 4.77 -6.34 -12.72
N SER A 30 6.00 -6.70 -13.11
CA SER A 30 6.51 -6.36 -14.44
C SER A 30 5.82 -7.19 -15.52
N PRO A 31 5.71 -6.69 -16.76
CA PRO A 31 5.21 -7.46 -17.89
C PRO A 31 5.95 -8.79 -18.10
N ASP A 32 7.27 -8.79 -17.94
CA ASP A 32 8.10 -10.01 -18.06
C ASP A 32 7.78 -11.05 -17.00
N PHE A 33 7.54 -10.61 -15.76
CA PHE A 33 7.12 -11.51 -14.69
C PHE A 33 5.78 -12.17 -15.02
N ILE A 34 4.82 -11.39 -15.50
CA ILE A 34 3.49 -11.91 -15.89
C ILE A 34 3.61 -12.88 -17.06
N ALA A 35 4.37 -12.53 -18.09
CA ALA A 35 4.56 -13.42 -19.25
C ALA A 35 5.20 -14.77 -18.87
N ARG A 36 6.15 -14.74 -17.91
CA ARG A 36 6.87 -15.93 -17.46
C ARG A 36 6.03 -16.83 -16.56
N HIS A 37 5.28 -16.25 -15.64
CA HIS A 37 4.54 -17.00 -14.62
C HIS A 37 3.06 -17.23 -14.95
N PHE A 38 2.47 -16.39 -15.77
CA PHE A 38 1.04 -16.41 -16.12
C PHE A 38 0.80 -16.32 -17.62
N PRO A 39 1.36 -17.25 -18.42
CA PRO A 39 1.25 -17.18 -19.88
C PRO A 39 -0.20 -17.29 -20.39
N ARG A 40 -1.12 -17.76 -19.58
CA ARG A 40 -2.56 -17.88 -19.89
C ARG A 40 -3.43 -16.84 -19.20
N GLY A 41 -2.81 -15.82 -18.60
CA GLY A 41 -3.47 -14.83 -17.76
C GLY A 41 -3.28 -15.07 -16.28
N VAL A 42 -3.46 -14.01 -15.49
CA VAL A 42 -3.28 -14.08 -14.03
C VAL A 42 -4.50 -14.70 -13.39
N GLU A 43 -4.29 -15.83 -12.71
CA GLU A 43 -5.29 -16.47 -11.85
C GLU A 43 -4.93 -16.26 -10.38
N ALA A 44 -5.91 -15.88 -9.55
CA ALA A 44 -5.69 -15.58 -8.14
C ALA A 44 -4.99 -16.72 -7.39
N ALA A 45 -5.42 -17.97 -7.61
CA ALA A 45 -4.85 -19.13 -6.94
C ALA A 45 -3.36 -19.36 -7.27
N ALA A 46 -2.92 -18.94 -8.45
CA ALA A 46 -1.53 -19.10 -8.89
C ALA A 46 -0.58 -18.09 -8.25
N LEU A 47 -1.09 -16.98 -7.70
CA LEU A 47 -0.26 -15.94 -7.06
C LEU A 47 0.49 -16.44 -5.83
N ALA A 48 -0.06 -17.38 -5.08
CA ALA A 48 0.62 -17.96 -3.91
C ALA A 48 1.84 -18.82 -4.29
N GLY A 49 1.86 -19.35 -5.50
CA GLY A 49 2.95 -20.21 -6.02
C GLY A 49 4.10 -19.46 -6.66
N VAL A 50 4.02 -18.14 -6.80
CA VAL A 50 5.07 -17.30 -7.40
C VAL A 50 5.56 -16.25 -6.39
N PRO A 51 6.83 -15.79 -6.51
CA PRO A 51 7.39 -14.89 -5.50
C PRO A 51 6.64 -13.57 -5.39
N ALA A 52 6.29 -13.17 -4.17
CA ALA A 52 5.86 -11.83 -3.81
C ALA A 52 7.01 -11.03 -3.21
N ILE A 53 6.94 -9.71 -3.28
CA ILE A 53 7.79 -8.82 -2.50
C ILE A 53 7.00 -8.33 -1.29
N VAL A 54 7.60 -8.40 -0.11
CA VAL A 54 7.01 -8.01 1.18
C VAL A 54 7.95 -7.02 1.85
N PHE A 55 7.43 -5.94 2.42
CA PHE A 55 8.26 -4.91 3.04
C PHE A 55 8.96 -5.42 4.30
N GLY A 56 8.26 -6.19 5.12
CA GLY A 56 8.78 -6.75 6.35
C GLY A 56 7.83 -7.79 6.95
N PRO A 57 8.18 -8.40 8.08
CA PRO A 57 7.38 -9.45 8.69
C PRO A 57 5.99 -8.95 9.16
N ASP A 58 5.84 -7.66 9.42
CA ASP A 58 4.58 -7.05 9.84
C ASP A 58 3.73 -6.52 8.66
N ASP A 59 4.23 -6.65 7.43
CA ASP A 59 3.49 -6.29 6.22
C ASP A 59 2.52 -7.40 5.85
N LEU A 60 1.25 -7.20 6.13
CA LEU A 60 0.17 -8.15 5.89
C LEU A 60 -0.65 -7.84 4.62
N LEU A 61 -0.25 -6.87 3.81
CA LEU A 61 -1.02 -6.46 2.64
C LEU A 61 -1.17 -7.57 1.61
N GLN A 62 -0.10 -8.32 1.32
CA GLN A 62 -0.13 -9.45 0.39
C GLN A 62 -1.02 -10.58 0.91
N HIS A 63 -0.98 -10.87 2.21
CA HIS A 63 -1.89 -11.82 2.85
C HIS A 63 -3.35 -11.39 2.71
N ARG A 64 -3.63 -10.12 2.99
CA ARG A 64 -4.98 -9.55 2.83
C ARG A 64 -5.45 -9.64 1.39
N PHE A 65 -4.60 -9.25 0.44
CA PHE A 65 -4.92 -9.30 -0.98
C PHE A 65 -5.29 -10.72 -1.44
N LEU A 66 -4.49 -11.73 -1.09
CA LEU A 66 -4.76 -13.12 -1.41
C LEU A 66 -6.04 -13.62 -0.74
N LYS A 67 -6.25 -13.26 0.53
CA LYS A 67 -7.48 -13.62 1.27
C LYS A 67 -8.73 -13.02 0.64
N ASP A 68 -8.68 -11.76 0.23
CA ASP A 68 -9.80 -11.08 -0.45
C ASP A 68 -10.13 -11.72 -1.80
N LEU A 69 -9.15 -12.41 -2.42
CA LEU A 69 -9.31 -13.21 -3.64
C LEU A 69 -9.72 -14.67 -3.37
N GLY A 70 -9.95 -15.05 -2.12
CA GLY A 70 -10.31 -16.41 -1.72
C GLY A 70 -9.15 -17.40 -1.70
N VAL A 71 -7.90 -16.92 -1.71
CA VAL A 71 -6.69 -17.74 -1.63
C VAL A 71 -6.22 -17.81 -0.19
N GLU A 72 -6.22 -18.99 0.38
CA GLU A 72 -5.77 -19.26 1.74
C GLU A 72 -4.40 -19.96 1.77
N GLY A 73 -3.70 -19.79 2.88
CA GLY A 73 -2.40 -20.44 3.11
C GLY A 73 -1.21 -19.49 2.98
N GLY A 74 -0.02 -20.06 2.99
CA GLY A 74 1.23 -19.32 2.83
C GLY A 74 1.55 -19.04 1.37
N PHE A 75 2.50 -18.14 1.15
CA PHE A 75 3.00 -17.83 -0.19
C PHE A 75 4.52 -17.60 -0.16
N ILE A 76 5.15 -17.76 -1.31
CA ILE A 76 6.58 -17.51 -1.49
C ILE A 76 6.83 -16.01 -1.50
N HIS A 77 7.81 -15.52 -0.74
CA HIS A 77 8.11 -14.10 -0.72
C HIS A 77 9.58 -13.78 -0.45
N HIS A 78 9.96 -12.58 -0.87
CA HIS A 78 11.23 -11.93 -0.56
C HIS A 78 10.97 -10.70 0.30
N LEU A 79 11.81 -10.46 1.31
CA LEU A 79 11.73 -9.28 2.16
C LEU A 79 12.55 -8.13 1.53
N CYS A 80 11.95 -6.95 1.45
CA CYS A 80 12.62 -5.72 1.00
C CYS A 80 12.15 -4.52 1.83
N PRO A 81 12.83 -4.18 2.94
CA PRO A 81 12.44 -3.08 3.84
C PRO A 81 12.87 -1.70 3.30
N SER A 82 12.62 -1.46 2.03
CA SER A 82 12.89 -0.20 1.33
C SER A 82 11.80 0.05 0.31
N SER A 83 11.11 1.19 0.42
CA SER A 83 10.03 1.54 -0.52
C SER A 83 10.54 1.65 -1.96
N GLU A 84 11.69 2.27 -2.16
CA GLU A 84 12.32 2.38 -3.48
C GLU A 84 12.82 1.03 -3.99
N GLY A 85 13.48 0.25 -3.13
CA GLY A 85 13.94 -1.10 -3.44
C GLY A 85 12.78 -2.03 -3.80
N PHE A 86 11.66 -1.93 -3.08
CA PHE A 86 10.45 -2.68 -3.35
C PHE A 86 9.94 -2.45 -4.80
N VAL A 87 9.83 -1.19 -5.20
CA VAL A 87 9.42 -0.83 -6.57
C VAL A 87 10.42 -1.35 -7.60
N ARG A 88 11.73 -1.21 -7.36
CA ARG A 88 12.78 -1.69 -8.26
C ARG A 88 12.77 -3.21 -8.42
N LEU A 89 12.61 -3.97 -7.33
CA LEU A 89 12.52 -5.43 -7.39
C LEU A 89 11.29 -5.88 -8.16
N THR A 90 10.15 -5.23 -7.92
CA THR A 90 8.89 -5.53 -8.62
C THR A 90 9.00 -5.21 -10.12
N ALA A 91 9.49 -4.02 -10.48
CA ALA A 91 9.71 -3.63 -11.87
C ALA A 91 10.80 -4.47 -12.55
N GLY A 92 11.79 -4.95 -11.80
CA GLY A 92 12.85 -5.85 -12.26
C GLY A 92 12.41 -7.30 -12.45
N GLY A 93 11.17 -7.64 -12.14
CA GLY A 93 10.62 -8.98 -12.39
C GLY A 93 10.99 -10.05 -11.34
N LEU A 94 11.39 -9.64 -10.13
CA LEU A 94 11.72 -10.59 -9.06
C LEU A 94 10.49 -11.09 -8.29
N GLY A 95 9.39 -10.38 -8.38
CA GLY A 95 8.16 -10.74 -7.69
C GLY A 95 7.02 -9.79 -8.00
N TRP A 96 5.85 -10.12 -7.51
CA TRP A 96 4.69 -9.24 -7.48
C TRP A 96 4.55 -8.60 -6.08
N GLY A 97 3.86 -7.47 -5.98
CA GLY A 97 3.65 -6.83 -4.69
C GLY A 97 2.54 -5.81 -4.67
N LEU A 98 2.09 -5.46 -3.47
CA LEU A 98 1.15 -4.37 -3.23
C LEU A 98 1.93 -3.07 -3.10
N VAL A 99 1.68 -2.13 -4.01
CA VAL A 99 2.41 -0.85 -4.08
C VAL A 99 1.41 0.29 -4.05
N PRO A 100 1.69 1.37 -3.28
CA PRO A 100 0.86 2.58 -3.32
C PRO A 100 0.80 3.13 -4.75
N GLU A 101 -0.41 3.30 -5.27
CA GLU A 101 -0.63 3.77 -6.64
C GLU A 101 0.11 5.08 -6.93
N ARG A 102 0.12 5.99 -5.99
CA ARG A 102 0.80 7.29 -6.15
C ARG A 102 2.31 7.20 -6.27
N GLN A 103 2.92 6.17 -5.69
CA GLN A 103 4.36 5.99 -5.72
C GLN A 103 4.86 5.55 -7.10
N VAL A 104 4.00 4.93 -7.91
CA VAL A 104 4.36 4.24 -9.15
C VAL A 104 3.63 4.75 -10.38
N GLN A 105 3.13 5.97 -10.36
CA GLN A 105 2.42 6.57 -11.50
C GLN A 105 3.29 6.61 -12.76
N GLY A 106 4.58 6.89 -12.61
CA GLY A 106 5.54 6.88 -13.71
C GLY A 106 5.75 5.49 -14.30
N GLU A 107 5.97 4.49 -13.47
CA GLU A 107 6.16 3.10 -13.87
C GLU A 107 4.91 2.52 -14.55
N LEU A 108 3.73 2.84 -14.04
CA LEU A 108 2.46 2.47 -14.66
C LEU A 108 2.27 3.14 -16.02
N ALA A 109 2.57 4.45 -16.12
CA ALA A 109 2.44 5.20 -17.38
C ALA A 109 3.41 4.67 -18.47
N ARG A 110 4.61 4.25 -18.08
CA ARG A 110 5.60 3.66 -19.00
C ARG A 110 5.40 2.17 -19.28
N GLY A 111 4.44 1.53 -18.59
CA GLY A 111 4.21 0.09 -18.71
C GLY A 111 5.29 -0.80 -18.09
N GLU A 112 6.13 -0.24 -17.22
CA GLU A 112 7.16 -0.99 -16.47
C GLU A 112 6.54 -1.84 -15.36
N LEU A 113 5.41 -1.39 -14.82
CA LEU A 113 4.53 -2.12 -13.92
C LEU A 113 3.12 -2.18 -14.49
N VAL A 114 2.46 -3.30 -14.30
CA VAL A 114 1.07 -3.53 -14.72
C VAL A 114 0.28 -4.19 -13.61
N GLU A 115 -1.02 -3.97 -13.59
CA GLU A 115 -1.90 -4.62 -12.62
C GLU A 115 -1.99 -6.12 -12.88
N LEU A 116 -1.86 -6.92 -11.82
CA LEU A 116 -2.08 -8.36 -11.87
C LEU A 116 -3.53 -8.69 -12.16
N LEU A 117 -4.43 -8.08 -11.40
CA LEU A 117 -5.87 -8.25 -11.49
C LEU A 117 -6.52 -6.86 -11.51
N PRO A 118 -6.83 -6.32 -12.69
CA PRO A 118 -7.39 -4.97 -12.81
C PRO A 118 -8.66 -4.80 -11.98
N GLY A 119 -8.70 -3.68 -11.25
CA GLY A 119 -9.81 -3.35 -10.36
C GLY A 119 -9.73 -3.92 -8.95
N GLN A 120 -8.81 -4.82 -8.66
CA GLN A 120 -8.56 -5.33 -7.30
C GLN A 120 -7.59 -4.37 -6.57
N VAL A 121 -8.10 -3.69 -5.55
CA VAL A 121 -7.34 -2.70 -4.77
C VAL A 121 -7.45 -2.97 -3.28
N ILE A 122 -6.46 -2.50 -2.52
CA ILE A 122 -6.56 -2.42 -1.06
C ILE A 122 -6.44 -0.95 -0.67
N ASP A 123 -7.44 -0.44 0.01
CA ASP A 123 -7.43 0.90 0.59
C ASP A 123 -7.07 0.80 2.07
N VAL A 124 -5.97 1.43 2.45
CA VAL A 124 -5.49 1.48 3.84
C VAL A 124 -5.80 2.85 4.41
N PRO A 125 -6.75 2.97 5.36
CA PRO A 125 -7.04 4.24 6.00
C PRO A 125 -5.82 4.79 6.73
N LEU A 126 -5.58 6.09 6.61
CA LEU A 126 -4.52 6.80 7.29
C LEU A 126 -5.09 7.84 8.24
N TYR A 127 -4.52 7.87 9.44
CA TYR A 127 -4.93 8.74 10.51
C TYR A 127 -3.79 9.65 10.93
N TRP A 128 -4.10 10.92 11.18
CA TRP A 128 -3.22 11.87 11.84
C TRP A 128 -3.42 11.78 13.34
N HIS A 129 -2.41 11.36 14.07
CA HIS A 129 -2.38 11.36 15.52
C HIS A 129 -1.54 12.54 16.02
N TYR A 130 -2.07 13.32 16.96
CA TYR A 130 -1.40 14.49 17.49
C TYR A 130 -1.78 14.75 18.95
N TRP A 131 -0.88 15.37 19.68
CA TRP A 131 -1.12 15.69 21.08
C TRP A 131 -2.19 16.79 21.22
N ARG A 132 -3.08 16.63 22.21
CA ARG A 132 -4.16 17.61 22.49
C ARG A 132 -3.63 19.00 22.85
N ASN A 133 -2.49 19.04 23.53
CA ASN A 133 -1.87 20.26 24.06
C ASN A 133 -0.70 20.74 23.19
N GLY A 134 -0.72 20.50 21.89
CA GLY A 134 0.37 20.81 20.97
C GLY A 134 0.53 22.28 20.58
N GLY A 135 -0.38 23.16 21.04
CA GLY A 135 -0.31 24.60 20.75
C GLY A 135 -0.75 24.98 19.33
N GLU A 136 -0.62 26.28 19.02
CA GLU A 136 -1.09 26.85 17.74
C GLU A 136 -0.37 26.29 16.52
N LEU A 137 0.92 26.00 16.63
CA LEU A 137 1.70 25.43 15.52
C LEU A 137 1.17 24.06 15.10
N LEU A 138 0.85 23.20 16.07
CA LEU A 138 0.31 21.88 15.78
C LEU A 138 -1.13 21.96 15.25
N ALA A 139 -1.92 22.92 15.72
CA ALA A 139 -3.25 23.18 15.17
C ALA A 139 -3.17 23.62 13.70
N SER A 140 -2.27 24.57 13.38
CA SER A 140 -2.05 25.03 12.00
C SER A 140 -1.54 23.89 11.09
N LEU A 141 -0.61 23.07 11.56
CA LEU A 141 -0.14 21.90 10.83
C LEU A 141 -1.29 20.92 10.54
N THR A 142 -2.12 20.67 11.53
CA THR A 142 -3.29 19.78 11.39
C THR A 142 -4.27 20.29 10.32
N GLU A 143 -4.57 21.59 10.31
CA GLU A 143 -5.43 22.19 9.28
C GLU A 143 -4.83 22.04 7.88
N HIS A 144 -3.52 22.27 7.73
CA HIS A 144 -2.82 22.12 6.45
C HIS A 144 -2.82 20.64 5.97
N LEU A 145 -2.60 19.69 6.87
CA LEU A 145 -2.65 18.26 6.53
C LEU A 145 -4.05 17.86 6.06
N LEU A 146 -5.10 18.29 6.76
CA LEU A 146 -6.48 18.00 6.38
C LEU A 146 -6.83 18.62 5.03
N ALA A 147 -6.42 19.86 4.77
CA ALA A 147 -6.66 20.55 3.51
C ALA A 147 -5.97 19.87 2.32
N ARG A 148 -4.80 19.26 2.53
CA ARG A 148 -3.98 18.61 1.49
C ARG A 148 -4.20 17.10 1.37
N ALA A 149 -4.82 16.46 2.34
CA ALA A 149 -5.02 15.01 2.34
C ALA A 149 -5.76 14.51 1.10
N GLY A 150 -6.73 15.28 0.61
CA GLY A 150 -7.49 14.96 -0.60
C GLY A 150 -6.68 14.95 -1.90
N ASP A 151 -5.49 15.58 -1.92
CA ASP A 151 -4.64 15.64 -3.12
C ASP A 151 -3.96 14.30 -3.38
N GLY A 152 -3.95 13.40 -2.40
CA GLY A 152 -3.18 12.17 -2.45
C GLY A 152 -3.83 10.91 -1.94
N LEU A 153 -4.86 11.06 -1.19
CA LEU A 153 -5.56 9.95 -0.58
C LEU A 153 -6.96 9.80 -1.20
N VAL A 154 -7.44 8.57 -1.27
CA VAL A 154 -8.82 8.32 -1.67
C VAL A 154 -9.76 8.62 -0.49
N ARG A 155 -10.97 9.07 -0.79
CA ARG A 155 -11.98 9.29 0.24
C ARG A 155 -12.44 7.95 0.79
N VAL A 156 -12.53 7.87 2.11
CA VAL A 156 -13.14 6.73 2.81
C VAL A 156 -14.62 7.06 2.96
N SER A 157 -15.47 6.24 2.35
CA SER A 157 -16.90 6.30 2.60
C SER A 157 -17.14 5.79 4.02
N GLY A 158 -17.72 6.65 4.85
CA GLY A 158 -18.15 6.29 6.19
C GLY A 158 -19.34 5.33 6.17
#